data_4bd64416d72a397c7c36ebb404452a55
#
_entry.id   4bd64416d72a397c7c36ebb404452a55
#
_cell.length_a   1.000
_cell.length_b   1.000
_cell.length_c   1.000
_cell.angle_alpha   90.00
_cell.angle_beta   90.00
_cell.angle_gamma   90.00
#
_symmetry.space_group_name_H-M   'P 1'
#
loop_
_entity.id
_entity.type
_entity.pdbx_description
1 polymer ?
#
loop_
_entity_poly.entity_id
_entity_poly.type
_entity_poly.pdbx_seq_one_letter_code
_entity_poly.pdbx_strand_id
1 'polypeptide(L)'
;MKLDFHTHGKLAKRLPFSTVYTDWLFGEAKNAGLDALCLTEHFNTLQFDELYGYLSTRSTREGDALVLENGLRVFPGMETDIAEGGHILSIGPLEAILELNQRLAPHKAPGNFLPFAQLRDLFDQYPVVVGGAHPYREGGHIPQLPREQLARLDFLDLNGKDLATNRQQAEQRT
;
A
#
# COMPACT_ATOMS: atom_id res chain seq x y z
N MET A 1 6.71 -19.10 -1.39
CA MET A 1 6.92 -17.67 -1.08
C MET A 1 5.69 -17.19 -0.33
N LYS A 2 5.86 -16.58 0.85
CA LYS A 2 4.80 -15.93 1.62
C LYS A 2 4.96 -14.42 1.45
N LEU A 3 3.93 -13.77 0.91
CA LEU A 3 3.92 -12.34 0.59
C LEU A 3 2.72 -11.67 1.28
N ASP A 4 2.96 -10.54 1.93
CA ASP A 4 1.91 -9.63 2.41
C ASP A 4 1.80 -8.44 1.45
N PHE A 5 0.60 -8.17 0.95
CA PHE A 5 0.36 -7.09 -0.03
C PHE A 5 0.05 -5.73 0.62
N HIS A 6 -0.16 -5.68 1.95
CA HIS A 6 -0.62 -4.47 2.60
C HIS A 6 0.00 -4.28 4.00
N THR A 7 1.10 -3.57 4.04
CA THR A 7 1.85 -3.31 5.29
C THR A 7 2.20 -1.82 5.40
N HIS A 8 2.12 -1.30 6.63
CA HIS A 8 2.53 0.07 6.95
C HIS A 8 3.85 0.06 7.74
N GLY A 9 4.81 0.87 7.30
CA GLY A 9 6.13 1.00 7.93
C GLY A 9 6.16 1.91 9.14
N LYS A 10 5.05 2.60 9.43
CA LYS A 10 4.89 3.53 10.55
C LYS A 10 3.77 3.10 11.48
N LEU A 11 3.90 3.44 12.75
CA LEU A 11 2.89 3.14 13.76
C LEU A 11 1.56 3.87 13.51
N ALA A 12 1.61 5.11 13.02
CA ALA A 12 0.43 5.87 12.61
C ALA A 12 0.79 7.01 11.66
N LYS A 13 -0.16 7.42 10.79
CA LYS A 13 -0.01 8.49 9.79
C LYS A 13 0.58 9.80 10.37
N ARG A 14 0.12 10.20 11.56
CA ARG A 14 0.42 11.50 12.17
C ARG A 14 1.59 11.49 13.14
N LEU A 15 2.15 10.33 13.43
CA LEU A 15 3.34 10.22 14.25
C LEU A 15 4.59 10.45 13.39
N PRO A 16 5.68 10.97 13.98
CA PRO A 16 6.97 11.02 13.31
C PRO A 16 7.43 9.64 12.85
N PHE A 17 8.26 9.60 11.82
CA PHE A 17 8.94 8.39 11.39
C PHE A 17 9.88 7.89 12.51
N SER A 18 9.93 6.58 12.71
CA SER A 18 10.77 5.94 13.72
C SER A 18 11.51 4.75 13.12
N THR A 19 12.82 4.85 13.02
CA THR A 19 13.68 3.77 12.55
C THR A 19 13.56 2.55 13.43
N VAL A 20 13.44 2.74 14.77
CA VAL A 20 13.29 1.66 15.74
C VAL A 20 12.03 0.84 15.50
N TYR A 21 10.89 1.53 15.25
CA TYR A 21 9.63 0.83 14.94
C TYR A 21 9.70 0.09 13.60
N THR A 22 10.26 0.74 12.60
CA THR A 22 10.38 0.17 11.25
C THR A 22 11.27 -1.06 11.22
N ASP A 23 12.43 -1.00 11.90
CA ASP A 23 13.34 -2.15 12.02
C ASP A 23 12.69 -3.30 12.79
N TRP A 24 12.00 -3.01 13.88
CA TRP A 24 11.23 -4.00 14.63
C TRP A 24 10.17 -4.67 13.75
N LEU A 25 9.37 -3.88 13.02
CA LEU A 25 8.30 -4.39 12.14
C LEU A 25 8.85 -5.37 11.10
N PHE A 26 9.94 -4.99 10.41
CA PHE A 26 10.54 -5.86 9.39
C PHE A 26 11.24 -7.09 9.99
N GLY A 27 11.77 -6.97 11.21
CA GLY A 27 12.23 -8.10 11.98
C GLY A 27 11.11 -9.09 12.29
N GLU A 28 9.97 -8.59 12.79
CA GLU A 28 8.78 -9.39 13.09
C GLU A 28 8.16 -10.03 11.85
N ALA A 29 8.11 -9.30 10.73
CA ALA A 29 7.65 -9.84 9.45
C ALA A 29 8.50 -11.06 9.03
N LYS A 30 9.81 -10.95 9.16
CA LYS A 30 10.73 -12.07 8.87
C LYS A 30 10.58 -13.22 9.86
N ASN A 31 10.44 -12.93 11.16
CA ASN A 31 10.20 -13.92 12.21
C ASN A 31 8.88 -14.69 12.00
N ALA A 32 7.84 -14.01 11.47
CA ALA A 32 6.57 -14.62 11.06
C ALA A 32 6.68 -15.48 9.79
N GLY A 33 7.86 -15.53 9.19
CA GLY A 33 8.16 -16.36 8.02
C GLY A 33 7.71 -15.73 6.70
N LEU A 34 7.57 -14.42 6.62
CA LEU A 34 7.38 -13.73 5.35
C LEU A 34 8.67 -13.74 4.53
N ASP A 35 8.55 -14.03 3.26
CA ASP A 35 9.63 -13.91 2.27
C ASP A 35 9.68 -12.49 1.69
N ALA A 36 8.49 -11.87 1.56
CA ALA A 36 8.33 -10.53 1.02
C ALA A 36 7.12 -9.82 1.63
N LEU A 37 7.11 -8.49 1.54
CA LEU A 37 5.94 -7.66 1.79
C LEU A 37 5.89 -6.47 0.82
N CYS A 38 4.70 -5.93 0.59
CA CYS A 38 4.48 -4.66 -0.07
C CYS A 38 4.31 -3.59 1.01
N LEU A 39 5.22 -2.63 1.03
CA LEU A 39 5.14 -1.49 1.93
C LEU A 39 4.22 -0.45 1.33
N THR A 40 2.95 -0.51 1.67
CA THR A 40 1.90 0.36 1.15
C THR A 40 1.54 1.44 2.17
N GLU A 41 2.52 2.24 2.56
CA GLU A 41 2.30 3.31 3.53
C GLU A 41 1.28 4.33 3.00
N HIS A 42 0.51 4.92 3.91
CA HIS A 42 -0.47 5.94 3.52
C HIS A 42 0.18 7.11 2.79
N PHE A 43 -0.36 7.51 1.63
CA PHE A 43 0.19 8.56 0.78
C PHE A 43 0.29 9.94 1.46
N ASN A 44 -0.57 10.18 2.46
CA ASN A 44 -0.64 11.42 3.23
C ASN A 44 -0.01 11.30 4.63
N THR A 45 0.83 10.29 4.86
CA THR A 45 1.57 10.13 6.12
C THR A 45 2.66 11.20 6.25
N LEU A 46 2.98 11.59 7.49
CA LEU A 46 4.14 12.44 7.73
C LEU A 46 5.44 11.71 7.37
N GLN A 47 6.39 12.42 6.75
CA GLN A 47 7.72 11.89 6.50
C GLN A 47 7.70 10.61 5.62
N PHE A 48 6.84 10.59 4.59
CA PHE A 48 6.77 9.50 3.63
C PHE A 48 8.12 9.26 2.94
N ASP A 49 8.76 10.34 2.48
CA ASP A 49 10.04 10.28 1.79
C ASP A 49 11.17 9.82 2.72
N GLU A 50 11.14 10.19 4.00
CA GLU A 50 12.15 9.77 4.99
C GLU A 50 12.09 8.27 5.26
N LEU A 51 10.89 7.67 5.30
CA LEU A 51 10.73 6.23 5.42
C LEU A 51 11.43 5.49 4.27
N TYR A 52 11.15 5.88 3.04
CA TYR A 52 11.76 5.26 1.85
C TYR A 52 13.24 5.59 1.70
N GLY A 53 13.65 6.81 2.06
CA GLY A 53 15.06 7.20 2.15
C GLY A 53 15.83 6.30 3.12
N TYR A 54 15.29 6.07 4.31
CA TYR A 54 15.89 5.17 5.30
C TYR A 54 16.02 3.73 4.77
N LEU A 55 14.96 3.18 4.18
CA LEU A 55 14.98 1.82 3.63
C LEU A 55 16.01 1.68 2.50
N SER A 56 16.14 2.69 1.65
CA SER A 56 17.12 2.68 0.56
C SER A 56 18.56 2.62 1.06
N THR A 57 18.85 3.17 2.23
CA THR A 57 20.19 3.11 2.85
C THR A 57 20.48 1.77 3.54
N ARG A 58 19.45 0.96 3.82
CA ARG A 58 19.50 -0.30 4.56
C ARG A 58 19.22 -1.53 3.71
N SER A 59 19.14 -1.36 2.40
CA SER A 59 18.79 -2.43 1.48
C SER A 59 19.69 -2.47 0.26
N THR A 60 19.72 -3.60 -0.41
CA THR A 60 20.20 -3.74 -1.78
C THR A 60 18.99 -3.87 -2.72
N ARG A 61 19.15 -3.44 -3.98
CA ARG A 61 18.09 -3.58 -4.98
C ARG A 61 18.16 -4.93 -5.69
N GLU A 62 17.01 -5.59 -5.84
CA GLU A 62 16.83 -6.79 -6.65
C GLU A 62 15.57 -6.60 -7.51
N GLY A 63 15.73 -6.11 -8.72
CA GLY A 63 14.61 -5.61 -9.53
C GLY A 63 13.92 -4.43 -8.86
N ASP A 64 12.61 -4.53 -8.64
CA ASP A 64 11.82 -3.50 -7.94
C ASP A 64 11.81 -3.68 -6.40
N ALA A 65 12.36 -4.77 -5.90
CA ALA A 65 12.42 -5.03 -4.46
C ALA A 65 13.64 -4.37 -3.79
N LEU A 66 13.42 -3.88 -2.58
CA LEU A 66 14.44 -3.50 -1.62
C LEU A 66 14.70 -4.71 -0.70
N VAL A 67 15.87 -5.32 -0.79
CA VAL A 67 16.24 -6.51 -0.01
C VAL A 67 17.00 -6.09 1.24
N LEU A 68 16.40 -6.29 2.40
CA LEU A 68 16.98 -5.95 3.70
C LEU A 68 18.06 -6.97 4.10
N GLU A 69 18.92 -6.61 5.08
CA GLU A 69 20.01 -7.47 5.59
C GLU A 69 19.51 -8.83 6.10
N ASN A 70 18.27 -8.89 6.64
CA ASN A 70 17.65 -10.14 7.10
C ASN A 70 17.06 -10.99 5.97
N GLY A 71 17.22 -10.57 4.70
CA GLY A 71 16.72 -11.25 3.51
C GLY A 71 15.22 -11.06 3.26
N LEU A 72 14.53 -10.15 3.96
CA LEU A 72 13.17 -9.76 3.64
C LEU A 72 13.16 -8.86 2.39
N ARG A 73 12.31 -9.20 1.41
CA ARG A 73 12.07 -8.36 0.23
C ARG A 73 10.94 -7.39 0.52
N VAL A 74 11.19 -6.10 0.31
CA VAL A 74 10.20 -5.03 0.47
C VAL A 74 9.92 -4.42 -0.88
N PHE A 75 8.69 -4.59 -1.38
CA PHE A 75 8.23 -3.92 -2.59
C PHE A 75 7.66 -2.56 -2.21
N PRO A 76 8.18 -1.46 -2.78
CA PRO A 76 7.62 -0.14 -2.53
C PRO A 76 6.18 -0.02 -3.02
N GLY A 77 5.37 0.73 -2.27
CA GLY A 77 3.98 0.94 -2.58
C GLY A 77 3.39 2.13 -1.83
N MET A 78 2.11 2.34 -2.01
CA MET A 78 1.39 3.44 -1.40
C MET A 78 -0.09 3.09 -1.26
N GLU A 79 -0.71 3.43 -0.13
CA GLU A 79 -2.15 3.39 0.08
C GLU A 79 -2.73 4.79 -0.07
N THR A 80 -3.64 4.97 -1.03
CA THR A 80 -4.20 6.27 -1.41
C THR A 80 -5.69 6.32 -1.14
N ASP A 81 -6.14 7.33 -0.37
CA ASP A 81 -7.56 7.61 -0.15
C ASP A 81 -8.21 8.12 -1.46
N ILE A 82 -9.47 7.73 -1.75
CA ILE A 82 -10.25 8.20 -2.90
C ILE A 82 -11.48 9.00 -2.46
N ALA A 83 -11.99 9.86 -3.35
CA ALA A 83 -13.12 10.73 -3.06
C ALA A 83 -14.41 9.96 -2.75
N GLU A 84 -14.61 8.79 -3.34
CA GLU A 84 -15.75 7.91 -3.09
C GLU A 84 -15.71 7.25 -1.71
N GLY A 85 -14.56 7.32 -1.02
CA GLY A 85 -14.26 6.60 0.21
C GLY A 85 -13.66 5.22 -0.07
N GLY A 86 -12.75 4.78 0.79
CA GLY A 86 -11.93 3.58 0.59
C GLY A 86 -10.52 3.92 0.15
N HIS A 87 -9.71 2.88 -0.03
CA HIS A 87 -8.28 3.03 -0.28
C HIS A 87 -7.84 2.19 -1.47
N ILE A 88 -6.92 2.73 -2.25
CA ILE A 88 -6.31 2.09 -3.40
C ILE A 88 -4.83 1.87 -3.12
N LEU A 89 -4.37 0.65 -3.31
CA LEU A 89 -2.96 0.28 -3.23
C LEU A 89 -2.30 0.48 -4.59
N SER A 90 -1.13 1.08 -4.60
CA SER A 90 -0.22 1.06 -5.76
C SER A 90 1.12 0.47 -5.33
N ILE A 91 1.67 -0.46 -6.12
CA ILE A 91 2.91 -1.19 -5.82
C ILE A 91 3.77 -1.17 -7.07
N GLY A 92 5.03 -0.78 -6.95
CA GLY A 92 5.93 -0.71 -8.11
C GLY A 92 7.32 -0.18 -7.76
N PRO A 93 8.10 0.24 -8.75
CA PRO A 93 9.44 0.77 -8.55
C PRO A 93 9.44 1.96 -7.59
N LEU A 94 10.45 2.04 -6.73
CA LEU A 94 10.56 3.09 -5.71
C LEU A 94 10.43 4.49 -6.29
N GLU A 95 11.07 4.76 -7.42
CA GLU A 95 11.04 6.06 -8.08
C GLU A 95 9.63 6.44 -8.53
N ALA A 96 8.87 5.47 -9.06
CA ALA A 96 7.48 5.67 -9.47
C ALA A 96 6.60 5.99 -8.25
N ILE A 97 6.77 5.27 -7.13
CA ILE A 97 6.01 5.51 -5.89
C ILE A 97 6.31 6.89 -5.30
N LEU A 98 7.58 7.30 -5.25
CA LEU A 98 7.97 8.62 -4.75
C LEU A 98 7.43 9.75 -5.63
N GLU A 99 7.52 9.61 -6.97
CA GLU A 99 6.99 10.59 -7.90
C GLU A 99 5.46 10.69 -7.81
N LEU A 100 4.74 9.57 -7.75
CA LEU A 100 3.30 9.53 -7.54
C LEU A 100 2.90 10.23 -6.24
N ASN A 101 3.63 9.99 -5.14
CA ASN A 101 3.38 10.66 -3.86
C ASN A 101 3.54 12.18 -3.94
N GLN A 102 4.54 12.66 -4.70
CA GLN A 102 4.75 14.10 -4.95
C GLN A 102 3.63 14.68 -5.82
N ARG A 103 3.23 14.01 -6.91
CA ARG A 103 2.12 14.44 -7.76
C ARG A 103 0.79 14.51 -7.02
N LEU A 104 0.59 13.65 -6.04
CA LEU A 104 -0.60 13.62 -5.19
C LEU A 104 -0.56 14.64 -4.04
N ALA A 105 0.50 15.44 -3.89
CA ALA A 105 0.61 16.43 -2.81
C ALA A 105 -0.62 17.36 -2.66
N PRO A 106 -1.25 17.89 -3.75
CA PRO A 106 -2.45 18.71 -3.64
C PRO A 106 -3.69 17.96 -3.13
N HIS A 107 -3.65 16.62 -3.19
CA HIS A 107 -4.78 15.74 -2.92
C HIS A 107 -4.67 14.99 -1.58
N LYS A 108 -3.75 15.40 -0.68
CA LYS A 108 -3.50 14.70 0.60
C LYS A 108 -4.49 15.06 1.72
N ALA A 109 -5.27 16.11 1.56
CA ALA A 109 -6.23 16.56 2.57
C ALA A 109 -7.65 15.96 2.33
N PRO A 110 -8.39 15.64 3.40
CA PRO A 110 -9.80 15.28 3.27
C PRO A 110 -10.58 16.34 2.48
N GLY A 111 -11.43 15.91 1.56
CA GLY A 111 -12.18 16.77 0.63
C GLY A 111 -11.43 17.11 -0.66
N ASN A 112 -10.14 16.81 -0.75
CA ASN A 112 -9.33 17.02 -1.96
C ASN A 112 -8.87 15.71 -2.62
N PHE A 113 -9.31 14.56 -2.10
CA PHE A 113 -8.94 13.27 -2.67
C PHE A 113 -9.45 13.15 -4.11
N LEU A 114 -8.65 12.54 -4.97
CA LEU A 114 -9.06 12.27 -6.35
C LEU A 114 -10.19 11.22 -6.39
N PRO A 115 -11.18 11.37 -7.28
CA PRO A 115 -12.04 10.27 -7.66
C PRO A 115 -11.22 9.10 -8.22
N PHE A 116 -11.68 7.86 -7.98
CA PHE A 116 -10.96 6.65 -8.41
C PHE A 116 -10.57 6.68 -9.89
N ALA A 117 -11.46 7.11 -10.78
CA ALA A 117 -11.18 7.17 -12.21
C ALA A 117 -9.96 8.05 -12.52
N GLN A 118 -9.88 9.25 -11.92
CA GLN A 118 -8.75 10.16 -12.11
C GLN A 118 -7.45 9.63 -11.47
N LEU A 119 -7.56 9.01 -10.30
CA LEU A 119 -6.42 8.38 -9.64
C LEU A 119 -5.87 7.24 -10.50
N ARG A 120 -6.76 6.39 -11.06
CA ARG A 120 -6.36 5.28 -11.93
C ARG A 120 -5.71 5.78 -13.22
N ASP A 121 -6.24 6.85 -13.84
CA ASP A 121 -5.64 7.47 -15.04
C ASP A 121 -4.23 8.03 -14.74
N LEU A 122 -4.00 8.50 -13.52
CA LEU A 122 -2.67 8.90 -13.06
C LEU A 122 -1.75 7.67 -12.91
N PHE A 123 -2.21 6.61 -12.27
CA PHE A 123 -1.44 5.39 -12.04
C PHE A 123 -1.11 4.66 -13.35
N ASP A 124 -1.97 4.71 -14.37
CA ASP A 124 -1.73 4.13 -15.69
C ASP A 124 -0.51 4.72 -16.42
N GLN A 125 0.00 5.88 -15.97
CA GLN A 125 1.21 6.49 -16.51
C GLN A 125 2.51 5.88 -15.93
N TYR A 126 2.40 4.98 -14.95
CA TYR A 126 3.52 4.41 -14.22
C TYR A 126 3.47 2.87 -14.21
N PRO A 127 4.63 2.20 -14.10
CA PRO A 127 4.68 0.75 -14.04
C PRO A 127 4.30 0.24 -12.64
N VAL A 128 3.05 0.46 -12.22
CA VAL A 128 2.53 0.04 -10.92
C VAL A 128 1.39 -0.95 -11.06
N VAL A 129 1.32 -1.90 -10.13
CA VAL A 129 0.16 -2.78 -9.94
C VAL A 129 -0.80 -2.08 -8.99
N VAL A 130 -2.10 -2.11 -9.28
CA VAL A 130 -3.11 -1.33 -8.56
C VAL A 130 -4.19 -2.22 -7.98
N GLY A 131 -4.40 -2.14 -6.67
CA GLY A 131 -5.38 -2.95 -5.95
C GLY A 131 -6.35 -2.16 -5.10
N GLY A 132 -7.52 -2.76 -4.82
CA GLY A 132 -8.47 -2.23 -3.82
C GLY A 132 -8.14 -2.77 -2.43
N ALA A 133 -7.89 -1.88 -1.46
CA ALA A 133 -7.55 -2.26 -0.10
C ALA A 133 -8.80 -2.66 0.69
N HIS A 134 -8.69 -3.75 1.49
CA HIS A 134 -9.71 -4.24 2.43
C HIS A 134 -11.16 -3.93 2.01
N PRO A 135 -11.62 -4.43 0.84
CA PRO A 135 -12.88 -4.03 0.21
C PRO A 135 -14.12 -4.33 1.05
N TYR A 136 -14.01 -5.25 2.02
CA TYR A 136 -15.12 -5.67 2.88
C TYR A 136 -15.13 -5.01 4.25
N ARG A 137 -14.16 -4.12 4.51
CA ARG A 137 -14.11 -3.37 5.76
C ARG A 137 -15.30 -2.43 5.87
N GLU A 138 -15.92 -2.36 7.05
CA GLU A 138 -16.98 -1.41 7.36
C GLU A 138 -16.51 0.04 7.06
N GLY A 139 -17.30 0.78 6.27
CA GLY A 139 -16.94 2.09 5.77
C GLY A 139 -16.05 2.11 4.52
N GLY A 140 -15.63 0.94 4.00
CA GLY A 140 -14.97 0.83 2.70
C GLY A 140 -15.98 0.92 1.56
N HIS A 141 -15.67 1.70 0.52
CA HIS A 141 -16.58 1.94 -0.61
C HIS A 141 -16.10 1.30 -1.91
N ILE A 142 -15.00 0.54 -1.88
CA ILE A 142 -14.45 -0.11 -3.09
C ILE A 142 -15.50 -0.97 -3.83
N PRO A 143 -16.30 -1.84 -3.17
CA PRO A 143 -17.31 -2.63 -3.86
C PRO A 143 -18.48 -1.81 -4.44
N GLN A 144 -18.60 -0.54 -4.05
CA GLN A 144 -19.65 0.38 -4.55
C GLN A 144 -19.22 1.13 -5.80
N LEU A 145 -17.95 1.04 -6.20
CA LEU A 145 -17.48 1.60 -7.46
C LEU A 145 -18.22 0.95 -8.64
N PRO A 146 -18.49 1.70 -9.73
CA PRO A 146 -19.03 1.13 -10.96
C PRO A 146 -18.21 -0.07 -11.44
N ARG A 147 -18.89 -1.07 -12.03
CA ARG A 147 -18.26 -2.31 -12.47
C ARG A 147 -17.08 -2.09 -13.42
N GLU A 148 -17.21 -1.11 -14.32
CA GLU A 148 -16.15 -0.73 -15.24
C GLU A 148 -14.91 -0.17 -14.52
N GLN A 149 -15.09 0.48 -13.39
CA GLN A 149 -13.98 0.96 -12.55
C GLN A 149 -13.34 -0.17 -11.74
N LEU A 150 -14.16 -1.05 -11.17
CA LEU A 150 -13.66 -2.25 -10.48
C LEU A 150 -12.82 -3.13 -11.41
N ALA A 151 -13.21 -3.26 -12.68
CA ALA A 151 -12.45 -4.01 -13.69
C ALA A 151 -11.07 -3.40 -14.02
N ARG A 152 -10.78 -2.20 -13.56
CA ARG A 152 -9.45 -1.58 -13.70
C ARG A 152 -8.49 -1.91 -12.55
N LEU A 153 -8.97 -2.58 -11.50
CA LEU A 153 -8.11 -3.08 -10.42
C LEU A 153 -7.46 -4.38 -10.84
N ASP A 154 -6.19 -4.54 -10.51
CA ASP A 154 -5.41 -5.75 -10.80
C ASP A 154 -5.65 -6.82 -9.72
N PHE A 155 -6.02 -6.42 -8.50
CA PHE A 155 -6.33 -7.31 -7.38
C PHE A 155 -7.20 -6.63 -6.32
N LEU A 156 -7.74 -7.44 -5.40
CA LEU A 156 -8.36 -7.00 -4.15
C LEU A 156 -7.58 -7.57 -2.97
N ASP A 157 -7.27 -6.72 -2.00
CA ASP A 157 -6.60 -7.12 -0.77
C ASP A 157 -7.60 -7.73 0.23
N LEU A 158 -7.27 -8.89 0.77
CA LEU A 158 -8.02 -9.55 1.84
C LEU A 158 -7.22 -9.42 3.14
N ASN A 159 -7.58 -8.46 3.98
CA ASN A 159 -6.89 -8.30 5.25
C ASN A 159 -7.23 -9.41 6.27
N GLY A 160 -6.29 -9.65 7.20
CA GLY A 160 -6.41 -10.72 8.19
C GLY A 160 -7.64 -10.60 9.09
N LYS A 161 -8.16 -9.38 9.34
CA LYS A 161 -9.37 -9.16 10.13
C LYS A 161 -10.62 -9.63 9.36
N ASP A 162 -10.73 -9.33 8.08
CA ASP A 162 -11.84 -9.76 7.25
C ASP A 162 -11.85 -11.28 7.10
N LEU A 163 -10.67 -11.90 6.94
CA LEU A 163 -10.53 -13.35 6.93
C LEU A 163 -10.94 -14.00 8.26
N ALA A 164 -10.66 -13.36 9.39
CA ALA A 164 -11.03 -13.88 10.71
C ALA A 164 -12.53 -13.76 11.01
N THR A 165 -13.19 -12.70 10.53
CA THR A 165 -14.59 -12.38 10.88
C THR A 165 -15.58 -12.71 9.77
N ASN A 166 -15.19 -12.67 8.50
CA ASN A 166 -16.07 -12.76 7.33
C ASN A 166 -15.50 -13.67 6.22
N ARG A 167 -14.76 -14.71 6.59
CA ARG A 167 -14.07 -15.61 5.66
C ARG A 167 -14.96 -16.10 4.51
N GLN A 168 -16.19 -16.53 4.80
CA GLN A 168 -17.13 -17.00 3.79
C GLN A 168 -17.53 -15.91 2.77
N GLN A 169 -17.69 -14.67 3.21
CA GLN A 169 -18.01 -13.55 2.30
C GLN A 169 -16.79 -13.14 1.46
N ALA A 170 -15.61 -13.20 2.05
CA ALA A 170 -14.36 -12.91 1.36
C ALA A 170 -14.05 -13.95 0.26
N GLU A 171 -14.24 -15.25 0.54
CA GLU A 171 -13.98 -16.34 -0.40
C GLU A 171 -15.06 -16.48 -1.49
N GLN A 172 -16.28 -16.01 -1.28
CA GLN A 172 -17.39 -16.11 -2.27
C GLN A 172 -17.41 -14.97 -3.29
N ARG A 173 -16.64 -13.90 -3.09
CA ARG A 173 -16.67 -12.70 -3.93
C ARG A 173 -15.33 -12.42 -4.67
N THR A 174 -14.36 -13.28 -4.50
CA THR A 174 -13.12 -13.35 -5.28
C THR A 174 -13.25 -14.36 -6.41
#